data_6b70b44575049ce118c0e1e0729e221b
#
_entry.id   6b70b44575049ce118c0e1e0729e221b
#
_cell.length_a   1.000
_cell.length_b   1.000
_cell.length_c   1.000
_cell.angle_alpha   90.00
_cell.angle_beta   90.00
_cell.angle_gamma   90.00
#
_symmetry.space_group_name_H-M   'P 1'
#
loop_
_entity.id
_entity.type
_entity.pdbx_description
1 polymer ?
#
loop_
_entity_poly.entity_id
_entity_poly.type
_entity_poly.pdbx_seq_one_letter_code
_entity_poly.pdbx_strand_id
1 'polypeptide(L)'
;MRRAVRHLILSLFIMLAWGTGWLMLWTLSFYLTHNGQQAVLFLPQGVWLPLMILLSRHYWPALILPPLAAILWLHGEQLLTRYMMLTVPLIGIVSAWLAQRYWHRFPLYWQRLSTLIAAVTVNALLQTLLLSPFLDSPATLLLLGSFTGGVLLTPFVYLVFEFLRQQHRYHLLGLDTSNPPLRTSLIIWCSLFFIIGIGTQMVLSPALERLLLIIVFLPNVVMAWKFGWQGGVLSGLLGSMMITIARQVGVGFSDLLELEIFLSTQSLLGIGLGIAISRQQHLAMNLERYRHRLENELQARRALAEKLIHSEEDTRKLLARELHDEIGQNITAIQIQSQLMKRTSDTPLAIEAAGQINDLARRIHHSTRQLLRQLRPPVLEELSLHAALQHLVYEFACAGSGSRG
;
A
#
# COMPACT_ATOMS: atom_id res chain seq x y z
N MET A 1 0.40 -12.11 40.59
CA MET A 1 1.72 -12.75 40.75
C MET A 1 2.32 -13.30 39.44
N ARG A 2 1.66 -14.21 38.70
CA ARG A 2 2.18 -14.82 37.45
C ARG A 2 2.57 -13.83 36.35
N ARG A 3 1.85 -12.71 36.16
CA ARG A 3 2.19 -11.68 35.13
C ARG A 3 3.46 -10.90 35.49
N ALA A 4 3.63 -10.48 36.74
CA ALA A 4 4.81 -9.76 37.20
C ALA A 4 6.07 -10.62 37.10
N VAL A 5 6.01 -11.89 37.47
CA VAL A 5 7.12 -12.84 37.34
C VAL A 5 7.50 -13.05 35.88
N ARG A 6 6.51 -13.18 34.98
CA ARG A 6 6.77 -13.31 33.55
C ARG A 6 7.44 -12.07 32.97
N HIS A 7 7.02 -10.87 33.36
CA HIS A 7 7.67 -9.62 32.92
C HIS A 7 9.09 -9.50 33.43
N LEU A 8 9.34 -9.90 34.67
CA LEU A 8 10.68 -9.89 35.28
C LEU A 8 11.62 -10.87 34.53
N ILE A 9 11.18 -12.10 34.29
CA ILE A 9 11.98 -13.10 33.55
C ILE A 9 12.29 -12.59 32.13
N LEU A 10 11.30 -12.01 31.45
CA LEU A 10 11.48 -11.47 30.11
C LEU A 10 12.44 -10.29 30.11
N SER A 11 12.35 -9.37 31.11
CA SER A 11 13.28 -8.26 31.24
C SER A 11 14.70 -8.74 31.50
N LEU A 12 14.89 -9.76 32.33
CA LEU A 12 16.21 -10.35 32.60
C LEU A 12 16.79 -11.01 31.35
N PHE A 13 15.97 -11.74 30.62
CA PHE A 13 16.38 -12.35 29.35
C PHE A 13 16.79 -11.27 28.31
N ILE A 14 15.98 -10.22 28.14
CA ILE A 14 16.29 -9.10 27.26
C ILE A 14 17.60 -8.43 27.68
N MET A 15 17.79 -8.19 28.98
CA MET A 15 19.00 -7.57 29.54
C MET A 15 20.24 -8.37 29.23
N LEU A 16 20.20 -9.70 29.42
CA LEU A 16 21.33 -10.58 29.17
C LEU A 16 21.63 -10.74 27.67
N ALA A 17 20.59 -10.99 26.85
CA ALA A 17 20.73 -11.10 25.40
C ALA A 17 21.22 -9.81 24.77
N TRP A 18 20.68 -8.65 25.22
CA TRP A 18 21.13 -7.37 24.73
C TRP A 18 22.54 -7.01 25.21
N GLY A 19 22.88 -7.29 26.46
CA GLY A 19 24.23 -7.03 26.99
C GLY A 19 25.32 -7.77 26.23
N THR A 20 25.11 -9.08 25.98
CA THR A 20 26.04 -9.89 25.15
C THR A 20 26.07 -9.39 23.69
N GLY A 21 24.91 -9.08 23.12
CA GLY A 21 24.82 -8.54 21.76
C GLY A 21 25.50 -7.18 21.63
N TRP A 22 25.36 -6.30 22.61
CA TRP A 22 26.02 -5.00 22.61
C TRP A 22 27.55 -5.12 22.64
N LEU A 23 28.08 -6.00 23.50
CA LEU A 23 29.52 -6.27 23.56
C LEU A 23 30.06 -6.83 22.26
N MET A 24 29.33 -7.77 21.63
CA MET A 24 29.71 -8.30 20.31
C MET A 24 29.74 -7.20 19.25
N LEU A 25 28.71 -6.35 19.19
CA LEU A 25 28.65 -5.25 18.24
C LEU A 25 29.75 -4.21 18.52
N TRP A 26 30.07 -3.93 19.79
CA TRP A 26 31.17 -3.04 20.14
C TRP A 26 32.52 -3.64 19.72
N THR A 27 32.77 -4.93 19.98
CA THR A 27 34.01 -5.61 19.58
C THR A 27 34.19 -5.57 18.07
N LEU A 28 33.12 -5.84 17.31
CA LEU A 28 33.13 -5.75 15.84
C LEU A 28 33.40 -4.31 15.38
N SER A 29 32.75 -3.32 15.99
CA SER A 29 32.99 -1.89 15.73
C SER A 29 34.44 -1.48 16.05
N PHE A 30 34.96 -1.95 17.17
CA PHE A 30 36.35 -1.67 17.57
C PHE A 30 37.37 -2.24 16.58
N TYR A 31 37.10 -3.46 16.09
CA TYR A 31 37.94 -4.09 15.07
C TYR A 31 37.94 -3.28 13.75
N LEU A 32 36.82 -2.59 13.43
CA LEU A 32 36.70 -1.80 12.21
C LEU A 32 37.28 -0.38 12.34
N THR A 33 37.06 0.25 13.49
CA THR A 33 37.44 1.66 13.72
C THR A 33 38.82 1.82 14.36
N HIS A 34 39.34 0.78 14.99
CA HIS A 34 40.53 0.81 15.83
C HIS A 34 40.50 1.88 16.93
N ASN A 35 39.29 2.37 17.27
CA ASN A 35 39.08 3.40 18.28
C ASN A 35 37.87 3.01 19.14
N GLY A 36 38.11 2.82 20.45
CA GLY A 36 37.08 2.41 21.41
C GLY A 36 35.92 3.40 21.53
N GLN A 37 36.15 4.68 21.39
CA GLN A 37 35.14 5.73 21.49
C GLN A 37 34.21 5.71 20.25
N GLN A 38 34.78 5.61 19.05
CA GLN A 38 34.03 5.49 17.81
C GLN A 38 33.27 4.17 17.76
N ALA A 39 33.84 3.09 18.30
CA ALA A 39 33.18 1.78 18.38
C ALA A 39 31.86 1.81 19.16
N VAL A 40 31.73 2.64 20.19
CA VAL A 40 30.48 2.82 20.94
C VAL A 40 29.40 3.49 20.08
N LEU A 41 29.79 4.44 19.24
CA LEU A 41 28.86 5.24 18.41
C LEU A 41 28.44 4.52 17.12
N PHE A 42 29.20 3.55 16.65
CA PHE A 42 28.97 2.92 15.35
C PHE A 42 27.85 1.84 15.38
N LEU A 43 28.19 0.56 15.36
CA LEU A 43 27.19 -0.51 15.24
C LEU A 43 26.24 -0.65 16.44
N PRO A 44 26.68 -0.49 17.71
CA PRO A 44 25.79 -0.66 18.85
C PRO A 44 24.61 0.30 18.83
N GLN A 45 24.81 1.54 18.38
CA GLN A 45 23.72 2.54 18.29
C GLN A 45 22.66 2.17 17.26
N GLY A 46 23.07 1.56 16.15
CA GLY A 46 22.18 1.14 15.08
C GLY A 46 21.18 0.06 15.49
N VAL A 47 21.48 -0.73 16.50
CA VAL A 47 20.55 -1.75 17.05
C VAL A 47 19.84 -1.20 18.29
N TRP A 48 20.50 -0.46 19.14
CA TRP A 48 19.94 0.02 20.39
C TRP A 48 18.78 0.99 20.19
N LEU A 49 18.94 1.98 19.30
CA LEU A 49 17.93 2.99 19.03
C LEU A 49 16.59 2.40 18.54
N PRO A 50 16.57 1.54 17.51
CA PRO A 50 15.32 0.91 17.06
C PRO A 50 14.72 -0.01 18.11
N LEU A 51 15.49 -0.72 18.92
CA LEU A 51 14.96 -1.52 20.02
C LEU A 51 14.21 -0.66 21.05
N MET A 52 14.75 0.52 21.39
CA MET A 52 14.07 1.49 22.28
C MET A 52 12.76 2.01 21.68
N ILE A 53 12.69 2.21 20.36
CA ILE A 53 11.49 2.70 19.68
C ILE A 53 10.43 1.59 19.55
N LEU A 54 10.84 0.38 19.23
CA LEU A 54 9.95 -0.74 18.92
C LEU A 54 9.40 -1.43 20.17
N LEU A 55 10.18 -1.50 21.24
CA LEU A 55 9.78 -2.14 22.49
C LEU A 55 9.01 -1.18 23.39
N SER A 56 8.17 -1.71 24.26
CA SER A 56 7.42 -0.91 25.22
C SER A 56 8.36 -0.29 26.27
N ARG A 57 8.01 0.90 26.76
CA ARG A 57 8.80 1.65 27.76
C ARG A 57 9.12 0.85 29.04
N HIS A 58 8.32 -0.15 29.34
CA HIS A 58 8.54 -1.04 30.48
C HIS A 58 9.88 -1.80 30.39
N TYR A 59 10.37 -2.07 29.17
CA TYR A 59 11.65 -2.78 28.94
C TYR A 59 12.86 -1.84 28.75
N TRP A 60 12.66 -0.52 28.80
CA TRP A 60 13.74 0.45 28.65
C TRP A 60 14.88 0.28 29.66
N PRO A 61 14.62 0.03 30.98
CA PRO A 61 15.70 -0.21 31.93
C PRO A 61 16.58 -1.40 31.53
N ALA A 62 15.96 -2.48 31.01
CA ALA A 62 16.69 -3.67 30.56
C ALA A 62 17.56 -3.40 29.31
N LEU A 63 17.23 -2.35 28.51
CA LEU A 63 18.02 -1.94 27.33
C LEU A 63 19.10 -0.91 27.67
N ILE A 64 18.93 -0.12 28.75
CA ILE A 64 19.84 0.98 29.13
C ILE A 64 20.96 0.47 30.07
N LEU A 65 20.62 -0.41 31.01
CA LEU A 65 21.59 -0.88 32.02
C LEU A 65 22.79 -1.63 31.43
N PRO A 66 22.63 -2.57 30.46
CA PRO A 66 23.78 -3.31 29.92
C PRO A 66 24.80 -2.41 29.20
N PRO A 67 24.44 -1.48 28.31
CA PRO A 67 25.40 -0.54 27.70
C PRO A 67 26.15 0.30 28.74
N LEU A 68 25.44 0.80 29.77
CA LEU A 68 26.08 1.59 30.84
C LEU A 68 27.08 0.74 31.60
N ALA A 69 26.74 -0.47 31.98
CA ALA A 69 27.64 -1.40 32.68
C ALA A 69 28.84 -1.77 31.82
N ALA A 70 28.62 -2.05 30.52
CA ALA A 70 29.67 -2.35 29.58
C ALA A 70 30.64 -1.19 29.35
N ILE A 71 30.14 0.04 29.22
CA ILE A 71 30.98 1.24 29.08
C ILE A 71 31.81 1.48 30.34
N LEU A 72 31.23 1.28 31.52
CA LEU A 72 31.98 1.39 32.79
C LEU A 72 33.08 0.32 32.87
N TRP A 73 32.80 -0.91 32.50
CA TRP A 73 33.76 -2.00 32.48
C TRP A 73 34.90 -1.72 31.49
N LEU A 74 34.57 -1.31 30.24
CA LEU A 74 35.56 -0.96 29.21
C LEU A 74 36.42 0.24 29.62
N HIS A 75 35.87 1.19 30.42
CA HIS A 75 36.66 2.27 30.97
C HIS A 75 37.64 1.76 32.04
N GLY A 76 37.25 0.82 32.88
CA GLY A 76 38.14 0.15 33.85
C GLY A 76 39.30 -0.58 33.18
N GLU A 77 39.10 -1.21 32.01
CA GLU A 77 40.13 -1.86 31.18
C GLU A 77 40.95 -0.86 30.33
N GLN A 78 40.78 0.44 30.51
CA GLN A 78 41.48 1.52 29.76
C GLN A 78 41.23 1.52 28.25
N LEU A 79 40.22 0.75 27.76
CA LEU A 79 39.82 0.74 26.37
C LEU A 79 38.97 1.97 25.97
N LEU A 80 38.40 2.63 26.97
CA LEU A 80 37.70 3.91 26.83
C LEU A 80 38.36 4.96 27.73
N THR A 81 38.88 6.05 27.16
CA THR A 81 39.61 7.08 27.87
C THR A 81 38.73 8.12 28.59
N ARG A 82 37.47 8.23 28.17
CA ARG A 82 36.54 9.30 28.62
C ARG A 82 35.25 8.78 29.21
N TYR A 83 34.89 9.17 30.43
CA TYR A 83 33.59 8.88 31.08
C TYR A 83 32.41 9.47 30.33
N MET A 84 32.64 10.49 29.47
CA MET A 84 31.55 11.08 28.65
C MET A 84 30.83 10.11 27.75
N MET A 85 31.40 8.94 27.43
CA MET A 85 30.70 7.87 26.69
C MET A 85 29.48 7.32 27.42
N LEU A 86 29.37 7.48 28.74
CA LEU A 86 28.16 7.17 29.51
C LEU A 86 26.95 8.02 29.12
N THR A 87 27.15 9.18 28.53
CA THR A 87 26.07 10.04 28.06
C THR A 87 25.42 9.52 26.77
N VAL A 88 26.10 8.66 25.98
CA VAL A 88 25.63 8.15 24.71
C VAL A 88 24.30 7.41 24.83
N PRO A 89 24.11 6.40 25.72
CA PRO A 89 22.82 5.80 25.94
C PRO A 89 21.75 6.80 26.45
N LEU A 90 22.14 7.79 27.24
CA LEU A 90 21.21 8.77 27.81
C LEU A 90 20.65 9.72 26.74
N ILE A 91 21.52 10.22 25.85
CA ILE A 91 21.14 11.07 24.71
C ILE A 91 20.11 10.33 23.82
N GLY A 92 20.35 9.07 23.56
CA GLY A 92 19.47 8.29 22.74
C GLY A 92 18.08 8.05 23.33
N ILE A 93 17.90 8.13 24.65
CA ILE A 93 16.57 8.08 25.29
C ILE A 93 15.67 9.20 24.77
N VAL A 94 16.22 10.41 24.60
CA VAL A 94 15.47 11.58 24.12
C VAL A 94 15.00 11.37 22.69
N SER A 95 15.89 10.93 21.80
CA SER A 95 15.56 10.65 20.39
C SER A 95 14.58 9.50 20.26
N ALA A 96 14.73 8.42 21.04
CA ALA A 96 13.82 7.28 21.07
C ALA A 96 12.42 7.67 21.59
N TRP A 97 12.36 8.49 22.65
CA TRP A 97 11.10 8.98 23.22
C TRP A 97 10.32 9.84 22.21
N LEU A 98 11.03 10.74 21.53
CA LEU A 98 10.45 11.59 20.50
C LEU A 98 9.91 10.75 19.33
N ALA A 99 10.70 9.82 18.81
CA ALA A 99 10.32 8.94 17.74
C ALA A 99 9.12 8.05 18.13
N GLN A 100 9.09 7.51 19.36
CA GLN A 100 8.00 6.68 19.85
C GLN A 100 6.66 7.43 19.95
N ARG A 101 6.70 8.75 20.23
CA ARG A 101 5.51 9.59 20.27
C ARG A 101 4.84 9.72 18.90
N TYR A 102 5.63 9.75 17.83
CA TYR A 102 5.12 9.83 16.46
C TYR A 102 4.86 8.46 15.84
N TRP A 103 5.46 7.39 16.38
CA TRP A 103 5.37 6.02 15.86
C TRP A 103 3.94 5.52 15.65
N HIS A 104 3.04 5.81 16.58
CA HIS A 104 1.65 5.38 16.53
C HIS A 104 0.79 6.17 15.53
N ARG A 105 1.24 7.36 15.11
CA ARG A 105 0.52 8.20 14.15
C ARG A 105 0.69 7.71 12.72
N PHE A 106 1.71 6.94 12.43
CA PHE A 106 2.07 6.51 11.09
C PHE A 106 1.78 5.02 10.89
N PRO A 107 0.67 4.66 10.17
CA PRO A 107 0.31 3.27 9.93
C PRO A 107 1.14 2.61 8.82
N LEU A 108 1.65 3.40 7.85
CA LEU A 108 2.33 2.90 6.66
C LEU A 108 3.81 2.59 6.95
N TYR A 109 4.31 1.47 6.39
CA TYR A 109 5.69 1.01 6.58
C TYR A 109 6.74 2.05 6.16
N TRP A 110 6.54 2.75 5.04
CA TRP A 110 7.47 3.77 4.57
C TRP A 110 7.55 4.99 5.51
N GLN A 111 6.43 5.38 6.13
CA GLN A 111 6.40 6.45 7.13
C GLN A 111 7.16 6.02 8.40
N ARG A 112 7.03 4.75 8.80
CA ARG A 112 7.77 4.20 9.94
C ARG A 112 9.26 4.12 9.66
N LEU A 113 9.66 3.68 8.47
CA LEU A 113 11.08 3.71 8.06
C LEU A 113 11.63 5.14 8.04
N SER A 114 10.88 6.08 7.48
CA SER A 114 11.29 7.50 7.48
C SER A 114 11.41 8.07 8.89
N THR A 115 10.51 7.71 9.82
CA THR A 115 10.63 8.14 11.24
C THR A 115 11.84 7.52 11.94
N LEU A 116 12.19 6.28 11.62
CA LEU A 116 13.41 5.65 12.14
C LEU A 116 14.66 6.33 11.62
N ILE A 117 14.74 6.62 10.33
CA ILE A 117 15.88 7.34 9.74
C ILE A 117 15.99 8.75 10.32
N ALA A 118 14.87 9.46 10.47
CA ALA A 118 14.85 10.78 11.12
C ALA A 118 15.33 10.70 12.58
N ALA A 119 14.90 9.66 13.32
CA ALA A 119 15.38 9.45 14.69
C ALA A 119 16.88 9.17 14.75
N VAL A 120 17.44 8.40 13.82
CA VAL A 120 18.88 8.16 13.68
C VAL A 120 19.61 9.46 13.40
N THR A 121 19.12 10.27 12.46
CA THR A 121 19.74 11.57 12.12
C THR A 121 19.75 12.52 13.32
N VAL A 122 18.61 12.65 14.00
CA VAL A 122 18.51 13.48 15.21
C VAL A 122 19.43 12.99 16.31
N ASN A 123 19.49 11.67 16.52
CA ASN A 123 20.39 11.06 17.52
C ASN A 123 21.86 11.33 17.20
N ALA A 124 22.28 11.15 15.95
CA ALA A 124 23.65 11.42 15.50
C ALA A 124 24.03 12.89 15.67
N LEU A 125 23.13 13.81 15.32
CA LEU A 125 23.34 15.27 15.53
C LEU A 125 23.46 15.62 17.00
N LEU A 126 22.57 15.11 17.85
CA LEU A 126 22.60 15.35 19.29
C LEU A 126 23.88 14.80 19.92
N GLN A 127 24.29 13.61 19.57
CA GLN A 127 25.54 13.01 20.06
C GLN A 127 26.75 13.81 19.62
N THR A 128 26.81 14.19 18.34
CA THR A 128 27.92 15.03 17.85
C THR A 128 27.98 16.37 18.56
N LEU A 129 26.85 17.06 18.71
CA LEU A 129 26.79 18.36 19.36
C LEU A 129 27.25 18.29 20.84
N LEU A 130 26.84 17.25 21.56
CA LEU A 130 27.15 17.11 22.98
C LEU A 130 28.52 16.50 23.26
N LEU A 131 29.04 15.65 22.37
CA LEU A 131 30.31 14.93 22.58
C LEU A 131 31.51 15.62 21.93
N SER A 132 31.33 16.39 20.85
CA SER A 132 32.44 17.00 20.11
C SER A 132 33.34 17.90 20.96
N PRO A 133 32.83 18.66 21.98
CA PRO A 133 33.74 19.48 22.81
C PRO A 133 34.64 18.66 23.76
N PHE A 134 34.30 17.42 24.01
CA PHE A 134 34.95 16.55 24.98
C PHE A 134 35.82 15.46 24.40
N LEU A 135 35.72 15.26 23.07
CA LEU A 135 36.42 14.21 22.32
C LEU A 135 37.48 14.84 21.39
N ASP A 136 38.63 14.20 21.30
CA ASP A 136 39.74 14.65 20.44
C ASP A 136 39.48 14.23 18.96
N SER A 137 38.39 13.54 18.68
CA SER A 137 38.01 13.13 17.32
C SER A 137 37.26 14.24 16.59
N PRO A 138 37.47 14.43 15.27
CA PRO A 138 36.74 15.43 14.51
C PRO A 138 35.22 15.18 14.54
N ALA A 139 34.44 16.25 14.66
CA ALA A 139 32.98 16.17 14.74
C ALA A 139 32.35 15.44 13.54
N THR A 140 33.00 15.52 12.40
CA THR A 140 32.56 14.81 11.18
C THR A 140 32.59 13.27 11.33
N LEU A 141 33.67 12.73 11.94
CA LEU A 141 33.78 11.30 12.22
C LEU A 141 32.77 10.85 13.28
N LEU A 142 32.50 11.65 14.31
CA LEU A 142 31.48 11.30 15.31
C LEU A 142 30.08 11.26 14.69
N LEU A 143 29.78 12.27 13.85
CA LEU A 143 28.50 12.33 13.14
C LEU A 143 28.31 11.14 12.21
N LEU A 144 29.31 10.90 11.35
CA LEU A 144 29.23 9.84 10.34
C LEU A 144 29.18 8.45 10.97
N GLY A 145 29.98 8.18 12.01
CA GLY A 145 29.99 6.88 12.69
C GLY A 145 28.63 6.55 13.29
N SER A 146 28.05 7.49 14.08
CA SER A 146 26.72 7.29 14.65
C SER A 146 25.63 7.20 13.58
N PHE A 147 25.71 8.00 12.53
CA PHE A 147 24.74 8.01 11.43
C PHE A 147 24.82 6.74 10.60
N THR A 148 26.03 6.31 10.19
CA THR A 148 26.26 5.12 9.37
C THR A 148 25.77 3.87 10.10
N GLY A 149 26.19 3.66 11.35
CA GLY A 149 25.72 2.53 12.16
C GLY A 149 24.20 2.51 12.31
N GLY A 150 23.60 3.70 12.53
CA GLY A 150 22.17 3.88 12.63
C GLY A 150 21.43 3.53 11.33
N VAL A 151 21.84 4.12 10.21
CA VAL A 151 21.17 3.88 8.91
C VAL A 151 21.34 2.45 8.44
N LEU A 152 22.46 1.81 8.73
CA LEU A 152 22.74 0.44 8.35
C LEU A 152 21.88 -0.57 9.10
N LEU A 153 21.85 -0.50 10.42
CA LEU A 153 21.24 -1.55 11.25
C LEU A 153 19.81 -1.26 11.65
N THR A 154 19.39 0.00 11.80
CA THR A 154 18.03 0.35 12.23
C THR A 154 16.93 -0.20 11.31
N PRO A 155 17.02 -0.07 9.96
CA PRO A 155 16.03 -0.64 9.07
C PRO A 155 16.02 -2.17 9.08
N PHE A 156 17.18 -2.79 9.29
CA PHE A 156 17.28 -4.24 9.42
C PHE A 156 16.61 -4.75 10.69
N VAL A 157 16.84 -4.11 11.83
CA VAL A 157 16.14 -4.42 13.09
C VAL A 157 14.62 -4.27 12.93
N TYR A 158 14.18 -3.21 12.23
CA TYR A 158 12.76 -3.04 11.91
C TYR A 158 12.22 -4.15 11.02
N LEU A 159 12.97 -4.59 10.02
CA LEU A 159 12.62 -5.69 9.14
C LEU A 159 12.43 -6.99 9.92
N VAL A 160 13.38 -7.33 10.80
CA VAL A 160 13.29 -8.52 11.67
C VAL A 160 12.09 -8.42 12.61
N PHE A 161 11.90 -7.26 13.22
CA PHE A 161 10.74 -7.03 14.11
C PHE A 161 9.41 -7.20 13.39
N GLU A 162 9.27 -6.64 12.20
CA GLU A 162 8.05 -6.75 11.41
C GLU A 162 7.82 -8.20 10.95
N PHE A 163 8.88 -8.93 10.58
CA PHE A 163 8.81 -10.35 10.24
C PHE A 163 8.30 -11.20 11.41
N LEU A 164 8.87 -11.04 12.60
CA LEU A 164 8.45 -11.77 13.81
C LEU A 164 7.01 -11.44 14.20
N ARG A 165 6.62 -10.17 14.07
CA ARG A 165 5.27 -9.70 14.36
C ARG A 165 4.25 -10.25 13.36
N GLN A 166 4.59 -10.34 12.07
CA GLN A 166 3.73 -10.94 11.05
C GLN A 166 3.53 -12.42 11.29
N GLN A 167 4.60 -13.17 11.55
CA GLN A 167 4.54 -14.60 11.83
C GLN A 167 3.61 -14.91 13.01
N HIS A 168 3.63 -14.08 14.06
CA HIS A 168 2.72 -14.23 15.21
C HIS A 168 1.26 -13.92 14.87
N ARG A 169 1.00 -12.99 13.96
CA ARG A 169 -0.36 -12.63 13.50
C ARG A 169 -0.96 -13.68 12.55
N TYR A 170 -0.18 -14.30 11.68
CA TYR A 170 -0.65 -15.38 10.81
C TYR A 170 -1.23 -16.55 11.61
N HIS A 171 -0.65 -16.88 12.76
CA HIS A 171 -1.17 -17.93 13.64
C HIS A 171 -2.49 -17.58 14.33
N LEU A 172 -2.84 -16.31 14.49
CA LEU A 172 -3.97 -15.89 15.32
C LEU A 172 -5.20 -15.40 14.54
N LEU A 173 -5.09 -14.84 13.35
CA LEU A 173 -6.19 -14.06 12.76
C LEU A 173 -6.49 -14.32 11.27
N GLY A 174 -5.68 -15.03 10.51
CA GLY A 174 -5.92 -15.30 9.07
C GLY A 174 -6.14 -14.05 8.21
N LEU A 175 -5.78 -12.87 8.70
CA LEU A 175 -6.06 -11.59 8.06
C LEU A 175 -4.95 -11.20 7.08
N ASP A 176 -5.39 -10.83 5.90
CA ASP A 176 -4.57 -10.24 4.82
C ASP A 176 -3.86 -8.98 5.33
N THR A 177 -2.57 -9.08 5.61
CA THR A 177 -1.77 -7.93 6.03
C THR A 177 -1.29 -7.17 4.79
N SER A 178 -1.40 -5.86 4.83
CA SER A 178 -0.98 -4.93 3.76
C SER A 178 0.52 -4.96 3.42
N ASN A 179 1.32 -5.70 4.17
CA ASN A 179 2.76 -5.85 3.94
C ASN A 179 3.06 -7.24 3.37
N PRO A 180 3.81 -7.33 2.25
CA PRO A 180 4.19 -8.62 1.68
C PRO A 180 5.09 -9.39 2.65
N PRO A 181 4.84 -10.71 2.85
CA PRO A 181 5.68 -11.55 3.70
C PRO A 181 7.09 -11.64 3.14
N LEU A 182 8.08 -11.81 4.02
CA LEU A 182 9.45 -12.10 3.59
C LEU A 182 9.46 -13.38 2.74
N ARG A 183 9.83 -13.25 1.47
CA ARG A 183 9.91 -14.40 0.57
C ARG A 183 11.25 -15.09 0.77
N THR A 184 11.25 -16.42 0.91
CA THR A 184 12.47 -17.25 0.99
C THR A 184 13.41 -16.96 -0.20
N SER A 185 12.86 -16.66 -1.37
CA SER A 185 13.61 -16.27 -2.55
C SER A 185 14.45 -15.00 -2.35
N LEU A 186 14.03 -14.06 -1.48
CA LEU A 186 14.83 -12.88 -1.15
C LEU A 186 16.13 -13.27 -0.46
N ILE A 187 16.08 -14.16 0.53
CA ILE A 187 17.27 -14.63 1.25
C ILE A 187 18.22 -15.37 0.29
N ILE A 188 17.68 -16.22 -0.58
CA ILE A 188 18.47 -16.96 -1.57
C ILE A 188 19.19 -16.00 -2.53
N TRP A 189 18.48 -15.01 -3.08
CA TRP A 189 19.10 -14.04 -3.99
C TRP A 189 20.14 -13.17 -3.30
N CYS A 190 19.87 -12.71 -2.09
CA CYS A 190 20.85 -11.95 -1.30
C CYS A 190 22.10 -12.78 -0.99
N SER A 191 21.93 -14.03 -0.58
CA SER A 191 23.05 -14.94 -0.32
C SER A 191 23.87 -15.21 -1.59
N LEU A 192 23.20 -15.39 -2.73
CA LEU A 192 23.85 -15.59 -4.02
C LEU A 192 24.69 -14.38 -4.41
N PHE A 193 24.14 -13.16 -4.34
CA PHE A 193 24.89 -11.93 -4.63
C PHE A 193 26.05 -11.72 -3.68
N PHE A 194 25.89 -12.05 -2.41
CA PHE A 194 26.96 -11.96 -1.41
C PHE A 194 28.11 -12.91 -1.72
N ILE A 195 27.81 -14.18 -2.05
CA ILE A 195 28.83 -15.19 -2.41
C ILE A 195 29.55 -14.79 -3.71
N ILE A 196 28.80 -14.35 -4.73
CA ILE A 196 29.40 -13.88 -6.00
C ILE A 196 30.29 -12.66 -5.73
N GLY A 197 29.85 -11.71 -4.91
CA GLY A 197 30.60 -10.52 -4.56
C GLY A 197 31.92 -10.83 -3.88
N ILE A 198 31.94 -11.71 -2.87
CA ILE A 198 33.17 -12.16 -2.20
C ILE A 198 34.08 -12.91 -3.18
N GLY A 199 33.53 -13.83 -3.99
CA GLY A 199 34.29 -14.56 -5.00
C GLY A 199 34.97 -13.65 -6.02
N THR A 200 34.23 -12.59 -6.44
CA THR A 200 34.77 -11.57 -7.37
C THR A 200 35.90 -10.78 -6.73
N GLN A 201 35.82 -10.43 -5.44
CA GLN A 201 36.89 -9.73 -4.72
C GLN A 201 38.17 -10.57 -4.60
N MET A 202 38.04 -11.87 -4.48
CA MET A 202 39.22 -12.76 -4.38
C MET A 202 39.98 -12.92 -5.71
N VAL A 203 39.31 -12.69 -6.83
CA VAL A 203 39.86 -12.94 -8.18
C VAL A 203 40.33 -11.65 -8.87
N LEU A 204 39.77 -10.50 -8.53
CA LEU A 204 40.09 -9.23 -9.19
C LEU A 204 41.42 -8.64 -8.71
N SER A 205 42.20 -8.09 -9.69
CA SER A 205 43.41 -7.34 -9.41
C SER A 205 43.12 -5.98 -8.74
N PRO A 206 44.03 -5.42 -7.93
CA PRO A 206 43.88 -4.14 -7.25
C PRO A 206 43.49 -2.95 -8.16
N ALA A 207 43.92 -3.00 -9.43
CA ALA A 207 43.59 -1.94 -10.40
C ALA A 207 42.08 -1.88 -10.76
N LEU A 208 41.37 -2.99 -10.66
CA LEU A 208 39.94 -3.11 -10.96
C LEU A 208 39.03 -2.99 -9.72
N GLU A 209 39.59 -2.86 -8.52
CA GLU A 209 38.86 -2.77 -7.25
C GLU A 209 37.92 -1.58 -7.19
N ARG A 210 38.31 -0.43 -7.76
CA ARG A 210 37.44 0.75 -7.82
C ARG A 210 36.16 0.51 -8.63
N LEU A 211 36.22 -0.36 -9.66
CA LEU A 211 35.05 -0.77 -10.41
C LEU A 211 34.11 -1.66 -9.58
N LEU A 212 34.67 -2.47 -8.66
CA LEU A 212 33.88 -3.27 -7.73
C LEU A 212 32.94 -2.43 -6.87
N LEU A 213 33.39 -1.24 -6.43
CA LEU A 213 32.55 -0.34 -5.66
C LEU A 213 31.26 0.05 -6.39
N ILE A 214 31.34 0.23 -7.72
CA ILE A 214 30.17 0.50 -8.56
C ILE A 214 29.30 -0.76 -8.68
N ILE A 215 29.92 -1.93 -8.85
CA ILE A 215 29.22 -3.22 -8.99
C ILE A 215 28.44 -3.57 -7.71
N VAL A 216 28.90 -3.15 -6.52
CA VAL A 216 28.20 -3.38 -5.24
C VAL A 216 26.84 -2.68 -5.17
N PHE A 217 26.64 -1.58 -5.89
CA PHE A 217 25.33 -0.92 -5.98
C PHE A 217 24.32 -1.70 -6.82
N LEU A 218 24.78 -2.54 -7.77
CA LEU A 218 23.89 -3.28 -8.66
C LEU A 218 22.95 -4.25 -7.92
N PRO A 219 23.43 -5.09 -6.98
CA PRO A 219 22.55 -5.91 -6.15
C PRO A 219 21.51 -5.09 -5.39
N ASN A 220 21.87 -3.91 -4.87
CA ASN A 220 20.94 -3.03 -4.19
C ASN A 220 19.77 -2.62 -5.09
N VAL A 221 20.07 -2.20 -6.32
CA VAL A 221 19.06 -1.80 -7.31
C VAL A 221 18.16 -2.99 -7.68
N VAL A 222 18.76 -4.13 -8.02
CA VAL A 222 18.03 -5.33 -8.45
C VAL A 222 17.14 -5.87 -7.31
N MET A 223 17.67 -5.92 -6.09
CA MET A 223 16.92 -6.41 -4.93
C MET A 223 15.82 -5.45 -4.50
N ALA A 224 16.08 -4.15 -4.53
CA ALA A 224 15.06 -3.15 -4.29
C ALA A 224 13.94 -3.22 -5.34
N TRP A 225 14.29 -3.40 -6.62
CA TRP A 225 13.30 -3.53 -7.70
C TRP A 225 12.42 -4.77 -7.54
N LYS A 226 13.04 -5.93 -7.22
CA LYS A 226 12.32 -7.21 -7.14
C LYS A 226 11.53 -7.40 -5.85
N PHE A 227 12.07 -6.95 -4.70
CA PHE A 227 11.54 -7.20 -3.36
C PHE A 227 11.18 -5.92 -2.58
N GLY A 228 11.26 -4.76 -3.23
CA GLY A 228 10.94 -3.48 -2.62
C GLY A 228 11.89 -3.12 -1.47
N TRP A 229 11.34 -2.46 -0.43
CA TRP A 229 12.12 -1.97 0.71
C TRP A 229 12.86 -3.07 1.48
N GLN A 230 12.29 -4.28 1.57
CA GLN A 230 12.91 -5.42 2.24
C GLN A 230 14.19 -5.87 1.52
N GLY A 231 14.12 -5.92 0.17
CA GLY A 231 15.27 -6.21 -0.67
C GLY A 231 16.37 -5.16 -0.57
N GLY A 232 15.99 -3.88 -0.61
CA GLY A 232 16.91 -2.76 -0.48
C GLY A 232 17.64 -2.72 0.86
N VAL A 233 16.93 -2.97 1.97
CA VAL A 233 17.53 -3.04 3.32
C VAL A 233 18.50 -4.21 3.44
N LEU A 234 18.10 -5.40 3.02
CA LEU A 234 18.92 -6.60 3.19
C LEU A 234 20.15 -6.59 2.28
N SER A 235 20.00 -6.16 1.02
CA SER A 235 21.13 -6.04 0.09
C SER A 235 22.10 -4.93 0.51
N GLY A 236 21.58 -3.82 1.07
CA GLY A 236 22.39 -2.75 1.64
C GLY A 236 23.26 -3.25 2.80
N LEU A 237 22.67 -4.01 3.71
CA LEU A 237 23.41 -4.61 4.84
C LEU A 237 24.48 -5.59 4.36
N LEU A 238 24.13 -6.53 3.50
CA LEU A 238 25.08 -7.53 2.99
C LEU A 238 26.19 -6.91 2.14
N GLY A 239 25.85 -5.92 1.30
CA GLY A 239 26.85 -5.17 0.54
C GLY A 239 27.81 -4.39 1.45
N SER A 240 27.29 -3.80 2.54
CA SER A 240 28.13 -3.13 3.54
C SER A 240 29.04 -4.09 4.27
N MET A 241 28.57 -5.29 4.61
CA MET A 241 29.41 -6.34 5.18
C MET A 241 30.52 -6.78 4.20
N MET A 242 30.18 -6.92 2.92
CA MET A 242 31.14 -7.28 1.89
C MET A 242 32.26 -6.24 1.74
N ILE A 243 31.92 -4.96 1.70
CA ILE A 243 32.90 -3.85 1.62
C ILE A 243 33.80 -3.82 2.86
N THR A 244 33.20 -4.05 4.01
CA THR A 244 33.93 -4.08 5.28
C THR A 244 34.97 -5.25 5.31
N ILE A 245 34.57 -6.40 4.79
CA ILE A 245 35.46 -7.56 4.64
C ILE A 245 36.60 -7.25 3.63
N ALA A 246 36.26 -6.63 2.50
CA ALA A 246 37.23 -6.21 1.49
C ALA A 246 38.33 -5.30 2.07
N ARG A 247 37.94 -4.33 2.88
CA ARG A 247 38.88 -3.44 3.57
C ARG A 247 39.84 -4.19 4.46
N GLN A 248 39.42 -5.25 5.16
CA GLN A 248 40.24 -6.04 6.04
C GLN A 248 41.32 -6.85 5.27
N VAL A 249 41.04 -7.19 4.03
CA VAL A 249 41.98 -7.88 3.14
C VAL A 249 42.94 -6.90 2.43
N GLY A 250 42.84 -5.60 2.75
CA GLY A 250 43.69 -4.57 2.16
C GLY A 250 43.18 -4.00 0.84
N VAL A 251 41.91 -4.29 0.54
CA VAL A 251 41.25 -3.89 -0.69
C VAL A 251 40.30 -2.70 -0.38
N GLY A 252 40.44 -1.61 -1.09
CA GLY A 252 39.44 -0.50 -1.04
C GLY A 252 39.90 0.68 -0.20
N PHE A 253 39.04 1.14 0.72
CA PHE A 253 39.17 2.42 1.42
C PHE A 253 40.36 2.43 2.42
N SER A 254 41.25 3.36 2.26
CA SER A 254 42.37 3.61 3.21
C SER A 254 41.86 4.46 4.41
N ASP A 255 40.92 5.36 4.19
CA ASP A 255 40.39 6.24 5.23
C ASP A 255 39.04 5.72 5.77
N LEU A 256 38.89 5.83 7.12
CA LEU A 256 37.65 5.47 7.79
C LEU A 256 36.49 6.38 7.36
N LEU A 257 36.75 7.66 7.13
CA LEU A 257 35.76 8.62 6.72
C LEU A 257 35.16 8.28 5.34
N GLU A 258 36.02 7.90 4.37
CA GLU A 258 35.55 7.46 3.06
C GLU A 258 34.67 6.21 3.16
N LEU A 259 35.07 5.25 3.99
CA LEU A 259 34.30 4.03 4.23
C LEU A 259 32.91 4.37 4.81
N GLU A 260 32.84 5.20 5.85
CA GLU A 260 31.59 5.57 6.50
C GLU A 260 30.65 6.32 5.55
N ILE A 261 31.17 7.23 4.71
CA ILE A 261 30.38 7.92 3.67
C ILE A 261 29.83 6.91 2.68
N PHE A 262 30.66 5.98 2.24
CA PHE A 262 30.23 4.98 1.27
C PHE A 262 29.15 4.04 1.83
N LEU A 263 29.34 3.50 3.04
CA LEU A 263 28.39 2.61 3.71
C LEU A 263 27.04 3.31 3.96
N SER A 264 27.08 4.57 4.41
CA SER A 264 25.85 5.35 4.62
C SER A 264 25.13 5.65 3.32
N THR A 265 25.86 6.04 2.27
CA THR A 265 25.27 6.30 0.94
C THR A 265 24.65 5.05 0.35
N GLN A 266 25.33 3.91 0.41
CA GLN A 266 24.81 2.63 -0.06
C GLN A 266 23.55 2.21 0.68
N SER A 267 23.54 2.34 2.00
CA SER A 267 22.37 1.99 2.82
C SER A 267 21.19 2.90 2.54
N LEU A 268 21.42 4.22 2.45
CA LEU A 268 20.39 5.20 2.11
C LEU A 268 19.80 4.97 0.72
N LEU A 269 20.66 4.65 -0.26
CA LEU A 269 20.22 4.35 -1.63
C LEU A 269 19.36 3.09 -1.64
N GLY A 270 19.78 2.01 -0.96
CA GLY A 270 19.00 0.77 -0.85
C GLY A 270 17.62 1.00 -0.22
N ILE A 271 17.58 1.73 0.90
CA ILE A 271 16.34 2.05 1.60
C ILE A 271 15.46 2.98 0.76
N GLY A 272 16.02 4.07 0.25
CA GLY A 272 15.30 5.07 -0.51
C GLY A 272 14.68 4.50 -1.79
N LEU A 273 15.47 3.77 -2.57
CA LEU A 273 15.01 3.07 -3.77
C LEU A 273 13.97 2.01 -3.42
N GLY A 274 14.22 1.24 -2.37
CA GLY A 274 13.31 0.20 -1.90
C GLY A 274 11.95 0.77 -1.46
N ILE A 275 11.94 1.90 -0.73
CA ILE A 275 10.71 2.61 -0.36
C ILE A 275 9.98 3.13 -1.59
N ALA A 276 10.70 3.77 -2.54
CA ALA A 276 10.12 4.33 -3.74
C ALA A 276 9.43 3.26 -4.59
N ILE A 277 10.11 2.14 -4.85
CA ILE A 277 9.57 1.01 -5.62
C ILE A 277 8.40 0.35 -4.91
N SER A 278 8.51 0.08 -3.60
CA SER A 278 7.41 -0.50 -2.84
C SER A 278 6.16 0.40 -2.85
N ARG A 279 6.35 1.72 -2.76
CA ARG A 279 5.26 2.69 -2.85
C ARG A 279 4.61 2.68 -4.24
N GLN A 280 5.41 2.64 -5.29
CA GLN A 280 4.92 2.57 -6.66
C GLN A 280 4.12 1.28 -6.90
N GLN A 281 4.63 0.13 -6.46
CA GLN A 281 3.94 -1.16 -6.55
C GLN A 281 2.59 -1.14 -5.79
N HIS A 282 2.57 -0.56 -4.60
CA HIS A 282 1.34 -0.45 -3.81
C HIS A 282 0.31 0.47 -4.49
N LEU A 283 0.75 1.59 -5.06
CA LEU A 283 -0.12 2.49 -5.82
C LEU A 283 -0.68 1.80 -7.07
N ALA A 284 0.15 1.07 -7.81
CA ALA A 284 -0.28 0.31 -8.99
C ALA A 284 -1.32 -0.75 -8.64
N MET A 285 -1.11 -1.53 -7.57
CA MET A 285 -2.08 -2.52 -7.10
C MET A 285 -3.41 -1.89 -6.65
N ASN A 286 -3.37 -0.74 -5.98
CA ASN A 286 -4.58 -0.03 -5.58
C ASN A 286 -5.34 0.51 -6.79
N LEU A 287 -4.63 1.08 -7.78
CA LEU A 287 -5.24 1.57 -9.01
C LEU A 287 -5.97 0.43 -9.75
N GLU A 288 -5.34 -0.74 -9.87
CA GLU A 288 -5.95 -1.91 -10.48
C GLU A 288 -7.21 -2.39 -9.74
N ARG A 289 -7.17 -2.40 -8.40
CA ARG A 289 -8.35 -2.72 -7.56
C ARG A 289 -9.50 -1.71 -7.76
N TYR A 290 -9.18 -0.42 -7.87
CA TYR A 290 -10.19 0.62 -8.13
C TYR A 290 -10.77 0.47 -9.53
N ARG A 291 -9.94 0.18 -10.53
CA ARG A 291 -10.39 -0.08 -11.90
C ARG A 291 -11.37 -1.24 -11.96
N HIS A 292 -11.04 -2.39 -11.38
CA HIS A 292 -11.95 -3.53 -11.33
C HIS A 292 -13.26 -3.24 -10.61
N ARG A 293 -13.22 -2.49 -9.50
CA ARG A 293 -14.45 -2.07 -8.81
C ARG A 293 -15.32 -1.20 -9.70
N LEU A 294 -14.73 -0.24 -10.40
CA LEU A 294 -15.45 0.65 -11.31
C LEU A 294 -16.06 -0.13 -12.49
N GLU A 295 -15.31 -1.05 -13.09
CA GLU A 295 -15.80 -1.92 -14.16
C GLU A 295 -17.01 -2.76 -13.70
N ASN A 296 -16.94 -3.36 -12.52
CA ASN A 296 -18.05 -4.13 -11.94
C ASN A 296 -19.27 -3.24 -11.66
N GLU A 297 -19.06 -2.04 -11.14
CA GLU A 297 -20.16 -1.10 -10.89
C GLU A 297 -20.83 -0.64 -12.19
N LEU A 298 -20.04 -0.35 -13.23
CA LEU A 298 -20.57 -0.01 -14.55
C LEU A 298 -21.37 -1.16 -15.17
N GLN A 299 -20.89 -2.40 -15.05
CA GLN A 299 -21.63 -3.58 -15.52
C GLN A 299 -22.95 -3.76 -14.77
N ALA A 300 -22.93 -3.60 -13.44
CA ALA A 300 -24.16 -3.67 -12.63
C ALA A 300 -25.19 -2.59 -13.02
N ARG A 301 -24.72 -1.37 -13.26
CA ARG A 301 -25.60 -0.25 -13.72
C ARG A 301 -26.19 -0.53 -15.10
N ARG A 302 -25.39 -1.07 -16.05
CA ARG A 302 -25.88 -1.44 -17.37
C ARG A 302 -26.94 -2.54 -17.29
N ALA A 303 -26.68 -3.59 -16.52
CA ALA A 303 -27.64 -4.66 -16.32
C ALA A 303 -28.95 -4.18 -15.67
N LEU A 304 -28.87 -3.21 -14.75
CA LEU A 304 -30.04 -2.57 -14.14
C LEU A 304 -30.83 -1.75 -15.16
N ALA A 305 -30.13 -0.96 -15.98
CA ALA A 305 -30.75 -0.15 -17.03
C ALA A 305 -31.46 -1.05 -18.07
N GLU A 306 -30.86 -2.14 -18.51
CA GLU A 306 -31.47 -3.11 -19.40
C GLU A 306 -32.74 -3.73 -18.79
N LYS A 307 -32.69 -4.13 -17.51
CA LYS A 307 -33.88 -4.64 -16.80
C LYS A 307 -35.00 -3.61 -16.71
N LEU A 308 -34.65 -2.34 -16.46
CA LEU A 308 -35.66 -1.27 -16.43
C LEU A 308 -36.32 -1.08 -17.78
N ILE A 309 -35.54 -1.08 -18.88
CA ILE A 309 -36.07 -0.97 -20.24
C ILE A 309 -37.03 -2.14 -20.54
N HIS A 310 -36.61 -3.38 -20.27
CA HIS A 310 -37.48 -4.55 -20.48
C HIS A 310 -38.73 -4.50 -19.59
N SER A 311 -38.62 -4.11 -18.33
CA SER A 311 -39.78 -3.98 -17.45
C SER A 311 -40.77 -2.89 -17.93
N GLU A 312 -40.25 -1.79 -18.47
CA GLU A 312 -41.09 -0.73 -19.06
C GLU A 312 -41.81 -1.24 -20.32
N GLU A 313 -41.11 -1.94 -21.21
CA GLU A 313 -41.72 -2.57 -22.41
C GLU A 313 -42.81 -3.58 -22.05
N ASP A 314 -42.52 -4.45 -21.06
CA ASP A 314 -43.50 -5.46 -20.62
C ASP A 314 -44.75 -4.79 -19.98
N THR A 315 -44.57 -3.75 -19.21
CA THR A 315 -45.64 -2.97 -18.64
C THR A 315 -46.50 -2.30 -19.74
N ARG A 316 -45.84 -1.69 -20.75
CA ARG A 316 -46.54 -1.11 -21.91
C ARG A 316 -47.33 -2.13 -22.68
N LYS A 317 -46.77 -3.35 -22.89
CA LYS A 317 -47.46 -4.48 -23.57
C LYS A 317 -48.68 -4.95 -22.77
N LEU A 318 -48.52 -5.09 -21.45
CA LEU A 318 -49.63 -5.48 -20.56
C LEU A 318 -50.77 -4.48 -20.62
N LEU A 319 -50.47 -3.18 -20.42
CA LEU A 319 -51.45 -2.11 -20.48
C LEU A 319 -52.17 -2.03 -21.83
N ALA A 320 -51.43 -2.22 -22.94
CA ALA A 320 -52.05 -2.23 -24.26
C ALA A 320 -53.03 -3.36 -24.43
N ARG A 321 -52.73 -4.57 -23.91
CA ARG A 321 -53.65 -5.71 -23.93
C ARG A 321 -54.91 -5.47 -23.09
N GLU A 322 -54.75 -5.04 -21.83
CA GLU A 322 -55.85 -4.73 -20.92
C GLU A 322 -56.77 -3.67 -21.50
N LEU A 323 -56.22 -2.58 -22.05
CA LEU A 323 -57.00 -1.54 -22.71
C LEU A 323 -57.72 -2.06 -23.92
N HIS A 324 -57.13 -2.92 -24.70
CA HIS A 324 -57.77 -3.53 -25.89
C HIS A 324 -58.90 -4.45 -25.49
N ASP A 325 -58.68 -5.36 -24.55
CA ASP A 325 -59.63 -6.38 -24.15
C ASP A 325 -60.80 -5.82 -23.34
N GLU A 326 -60.53 -5.03 -22.31
CA GLU A 326 -61.55 -4.54 -21.40
C GLU A 326 -62.34 -3.35 -21.99
N ILE A 327 -61.64 -2.31 -22.43
CA ILE A 327 -62.28 -1.10 -22.95
C ILE A 327 -62.87 -1.36 -24.32
N GLY A 328 -62.17 -2.13 -25.19
CA GLY A 328 -62.65 -2.50 -26.52
C GLY A 328 -63.96 -3.32 -26.48
N GLN A 329 -64.04 -4.31 -25.58
CA GLN A 329 -65.23 -5.13 -25.38
C GLN A 329 -66.39 -4.32 -24.82
N ASN A 330 -66.16 -3.49 -23.81
CA ASN A 330 -67.18 -2.63 -23.19
C ASN A 330 -67.75 -1.63 -24.19
N ILE A 331 -66.93 -0.99 -25.01
CA ILE A 331 -67.38 -0.08 -26.06
C ILE A 331 -68.21 -0.81 -27.10
N THR A 332 -67.81 -1.98 -27.51
CA THR A 332 -68.55 -2.80 -28.47
C THR A 332 -69.91 -3.21 -27.90
N ALA A 333 -69.99 -3.60 -26.64
CA ALA A 333 -71.23 -3.91 -25.97
C ALA A 333 -72.19 -2.68 -25.91
N ILE A 334 -71.66 -1.49 -25.58
CA ILE A 334 -72.42 -0.25 -25.58
C ILE A 334 -72.94 0.07 -26.99
N GLN A 335 -72.17 -0.11 -28.03
CA GLN A 335 -72.57 0.11 -29.41
C GLN A 335 -73.68 -0.83 -29.82
N ILE A 336 -73.58 -2.11 -29.48
CA ILE A 336 -74.62 -3.11 -29.77
C ILE A 336 -75.92 -2.76 -29.03
N GLN A 337 -75.88 -2.45 -27.74
CA GLN A 337 -77.04 -2.10 -26.94
C GLN A 337 -77.67 -0.84 -27.44
N SER A 338 -76.93 0.21 -27.77
CA SER A 338 -77.47 1.46 -28.32
C SER A 338 -78.09 1.26 -29.69
N GLN A 339 -77.53 0.41 -30.55
CA GLN A 339 -78.18 0.07 -31.83
C GLN A 339 -79.45 -0.76 -31.66
N LEU A 340 -79.51 -1.65 -30.69
CA LEU A 340 -80.67 -2.44 -30.37
C LEU A 340 -81.80 -1.52 -29.86
N MET A 341 -81.46 -0.62 -28.96
CA MET A 341 -82.37 0.39 -28.41
C MET A 341 -82.95 1.33 -29.49
N LYS A 342 -82.09 1.73 -30.46
CA LYS A 342 -82.55 2.51 -31.62
C LYS A 342 -83.54 1.76 -32.53
N ARG A 343 -83.43 0.42 -32.61
CA ARG A 343 -84.32 -0.41 -33.44
C ARG A 343 -85.63 -0.81 -32.76
N THR A 344 -85.68 -0.88 -31.43
CA THR A 344 -86.82 -1.39 -30.65
C THR A 344 -87.62 -0.31 -29.97
N SER A 345 -87.19 0.95 -29.97
CA SER A 345 -87.89 2.07 -29.32
C SER A 345 -88.87 2.74 -30.31
N ASP A 346 -90.12 2.98 -29.88
CA ASP A 346 -91.15 3.69 -30.65
C ASP A 346 -91.14 5.21 -30.37
N THR A 347 -90.40 5.69 -29.41
CA THR A 347 -90.32 7.09 -29.04
C THR A 347 -89.18 7.84 -29.72
N PRO A 348 -89.47 9.01 -30.38
CA PRO A 348 -88.39 9.76 -31.09
C PRO A 348 -87.23 10.18 -30.19
N LEU A 349 -87.49 10.49 -28.93
CA LEU A 349 -86.55 10.93 -27.94
C LEU A 349 -85.57 9.80 -27.56
N ALA A 350 -86.01 8.53 -27.47
CA ALA A 350 -85.20 7.37 -27.17
C ALA A 350 -84.32 6.99 -28.37
N ILE A 351 -84.79 7.17 -29.60
CA ILE A 351 -84.04 6.94 -30.83
C ILE A 351 -82.89 7.93 -30.95
N GLU A 352 -83.12 9.18 -30.60
CA GLU A 352 -82.15 10.26 -30.62
C GLU A 352 -81.05 10.00 -29.53
N ALA A 353 -81.48 9.69 -28.31
CA ALA A 353 -80.58 9.38 -27.20
C ALA A 353 -79.66 8.13 -27.53
N ALA A 354 -80.21 7.05 -28.10
CA ALA A 354 -79.45 5.90 -28.54
C ALA A 354 -78.47 6.25 -29.67
N GLY A 355 -78.84 7.20 -30.55
CA GLY A 355 -77.89 7.73 -31.54
C GLY A 355 -76.69 8.45 -30.92
N GLN A 356 -77.02 9.35 -29.96
CA GLN A 356 -75.97 10.08 -29.25
C GLN A 356 -75.01 9.15 -28.47
N ILE A 357 -75.52 8.12 -27.80
CA ILE A 357 -74.70 7.10 -27.09
C ILE A 357 -73.82 6.36 -28.07
N ASN A 358 -74.32 5.92 -29.23
CA ASN A 358 -73.55 5.27 -30.23
C ASN A 358 -72.40 6.13 -30.80
N ASP A 359 -72.70 7.41 -31.05
CA ASP A 359 -71.64 8.35 -31.51
C ASP A 359 -70.59 8.67 -30.47
N LEU A 360 -70.99 8.70 -29.22
CA LEU A 360 -70.03 8.84 -28.09
C LEU A 360 -69.15 7.59 -28.00
N ALA A 361 -69.71 6.41 -28.05
CA ALA A 361 -69.00 5.15 -28.05
C ALA A 361 -67.99 5.03 -29.23
N ARG A 362 -68.39 5.50 -30.43
CA ARG A 362 -67.49 5.56 -31.59
C ARG A 362 -66.30 6.50 -31.35
N ARG A 363 -66.55 7.68 -30.77
CA ARG A 363 -65.48 8.61 -30.44
C ARG A 363 -64.51 8.04 -29.40
N ILE A 364 -65.01 7.40 -28.34
CA ILE A 364 -64.20 6.75 -27.33
C ILE A 364 -63.36 5.62 -27.98
N HIS A 365 -63.95 4.80 -28.82
CA HIS A 365 -63.26 3.73 -29.54
C HIS A 365 -62.09 4.28 -30.39
N HIS A 366 -62.34 5.38 -31.11
CA HIS A 366 -61.31 6.01 -31.90
C HIS A 366 -60.15 6.55 -31.05
N SER A 367 -60.46 7.25 -29.95
CA SER A 367 -59.44 7.77 -29.02
C SER A 367 -58.64 6.63 -28.35
N THR A 368 -59.30 5.55 -27.95
CA THR A 368 -58.64 4.38 -27.36
C THR A 368 -57.67 3.74 -28.36
N ARG A 369 -58.10 3.57 -29.63
CA ARG A 369 -57.20 3.05 -30.69
C ARG A 369 -55.99 3.97 -30.95
N GLN A 370 -56.18 5.28 -30.85
CA GLN A 370 -55.10 6.24 -31.00
C GLN A 370 -54.10 6.12 -29.87
N LEU A 371 -54.53 5.99 -28.60
CA LEU A 371 -53.68 5.72 -27.45
C LEU A 371 -52.92 4.39 -27.55
N LEU A 372 -53.62 3.34 -27.97
CA LEU A 372 -52.99 2.00 -28.22
C LEU A 372 -51.90 2.08 -29.26
N ARG A 373 -52.05 2.88 -30.32
CA ARG A 373 -50.97 3.06 -31.34
C ARG A 373 -49.76 3.79 -30.75
N GLN A 374 -49.96 4.71 -29.79
CA GLN A 374 -48.84 5.39 -29.12
C GLN A 374 -48.12 4.47 -28.12
N LEU A 375 -48.85 3.59 -27.45
CA LEU A 375 -48.28 2.62 -26.51
C LEU A 375 -47.55 1.49 -27.22
N ARG A 376 -48.02 1.10 -28.42
CA ARG A 376 -47.47 -0.04 -29.21
C ARG A 376 -47.52 0.33 -30.70
N PRO A 377 -46.42 0.90 -31.27
CA PRO A 377 -46.36 1.14 -32.69
C PRO A 377 -46.40 -0.21 -33.45
N PRO A 378 -47.40 -0.46 -34.29
CA PRO A 378 -47.60 -1.76 -34.96
C PRO A 378 -46.47 -2.09 -35.92
N VAL A 379 -45.69 -1.16 -36.35
CA VAL A 379 -44.59 -1.31 -37.34
C VAL A 379 -43.41 -2.19 -36.79
N LEU A 380 -43.27 -2.36 -35.48
CA LEU A 380 -42.17 -3.12 -34.91
C LEU A 380 -42.50 -4.62 -34.68
N GLU A 381 -43.74 -5.06 -34.85
CA GLU A 381 -44.14 -6.43 -34.62
C GLU A 381 -44.22 -7.29 -35.86
N GLU A 382 -44.51 -6.71 -37.01
CA GLU A 382 -44.75 -7.43 -38.25
C GLU A 382 -43.60 -7.38 -39.25
N LEU A 383 -42.61 -6.49 -39.02
CA LEU A 383 -41.53 -6.26 -39.96
C LEU A 383 -40.17 -6.51 -39.29
N SER A 384 -39.25 -7.12 -40.02
CA SER A 384 -37.83 -7.16 -39.62
C SER A 384 -37.31 -5.72 -39.43
N LEU A 385 -36.32 -5.52 -38.57
CA LEU A 385 -35.70 -4.18 -38.26
C LEU A 385 -35.38 -3.42 -39.56
N HIS A 386 -34.92 -4.12 -40.60
CA HIS A 386 -34.59 -3.51 -41.87
C HIS A 386 -35.84 -3.00 -42.62
N ALA A 387 -36.91 -3.76 -42.62
CA ALA A 387 -38.17 -3.39 -43.26
C ALA A 387 -38.91 -2.28 -42.45
N ALA A 388 -38.80 -2.26 -41.13
CA ALA A 388 -39.34 -1.23 -40.28
C ALA A 388 -38.62 0.12 -40.51
N LEU A 389 -37.31 0.08 -40.65
CA LEU A 389 -36.50 1.28 -40.99
C LEU A 389 -36.84 1.81 -42.40
N GLN A 390 -37.01 0.93 -43.39
CA GLN A 390 -37.43 1.31 -44.74
C GLN A 390 -38.82 1.97 -44.75
N HIS A 391 -39.74 1.41 -43.97
CA HIS A 391 -41.10 1.96 -43.85
C HIS A 391 -41.08 3.37 -43.19
N LEU A 392 -40.32 3.54 -42.11
CA LEU A 392 -40.12 4.84 -41.48
C LEU A 392 -39.49 5.87 -42.40
N VAL A 393 -38.45 5.52 -43.16
CA VAL A 393 -37.83 6.38 -44.15
C VAL A 393 -38.80 6.81 -45.24
N TYR A 394 -39.65 5.83 -45.70
CA TYR A 394 -40.67 6.14 -46.71
C TYR A 394 -41.76 7.05 -46.17
N GLU A 395 -42.25 6.87 -44.95
CA GLU A 395 -43.24 7.70 -44.28
C GLU A 395 -42.73 9.15 -44.08
N PHE A 396 -41.48 9.32 -43.65
CA PHE A 396 -40.83 10.63 -43.51
C PHE A 396 -40.58 11.30 -44.90
N ALA A 397 -40.25 10.53 -45.92
CA ALA A 397 -40.05 11.06 -47.27
C ALA A 397 -41.39 11.51 -47.89
N CYS A 398 -42.49 10.77 -47.67
CA CYS A 398 -43.82 11.18 -48.12
C CYS A 398 -44.39 12.38 -47.34
N ALA A 399 -44.11 12.48 -46.04
CA ALA A 399 -44.54 13.62 -45.23
C ALA A 399 -43.79 14.91 -45.61
N GLY A 400 -42.56 14.81 -46.07
CA GLY A 400 -41.76 15.95 -46.52
C GLY A 400 -42.14 16.49 -47.94
N SER A 401 -42.81 15.67 -48.78
CA SER A 401 -43.24 16.08 -50.12
C SER A 401 -44.61 16.77 -50.19
N GLY A 402 -45.39 16.68 -49.09
CA GLY A 402 -46.75 17.28 -48.99
C GLY A 402 -46.78 18.74 -48.54
N SER A 403 -45.63 19.38 -48.26
CA SER A 403 -45.55 20.74 -47.74
C SER A 403 -45.03 21.78 -48.77
N ARG A 404 -45.11 21.46 -50.09
CA ARG A 404 -44.86 22.42 -51.19
C ARG A 404 -46.02 22.34 -52.16
N GLY A 405 -47.05 23.05 -51.83
CA GLY A 405 -48.17 23.38 -52.68
C GLY A 405 -48.89 24.58 -52.10
#